data_6df14cb3632454aeadcd50c16391b9ee
#
_entry.id   6df14cb3632454aeadcd50c16391b9ee
#
_cell.length_a   1.000
_cell.length_b   1.000
_cell.length_c   1.000
_cell.angle_alpha   90.00
_cell.angle_beta   90.00
_cell.angle_gamma   90.00
#
_symmetry.space_group_name_H-M   'P 1'
#
loop_
_entity.id
_entity.type
_entity.pdbx_description
1 polymer ?
#
loop_
_entity_poly.entity_id
_entity_poly.type
_entity_poly.pdbx_seq_one_letter_code
_entity_poly.pdbx_strand_id
1 'polypeptide(L)'
;MCQFTSLFFISFLAITALAQTPPPAVTSPSRPAASARPSALSSPLPSSSPTTEDLVNSLSQADLQAVVTLLKANFTDPDAITDTELNRATVEGLIMRLPRGVMLLPSKENAPAEGPSVFYSEVIGGHIGYVRVGSLNAANLQALNKSLSNFAVKNVNEIVVDLRASQITADLSLAAEFAKRFCPKGKTLFTLRKPTGRQDRVFSSDRDPAFRGLVMVLTDGDTVGAAEAIAAALRYYDKALVIGQTTAGRAAEYSDLLLPSGKILRVAVAEMLSPDGRPLFPEGIKPDLPVEMSMPDKQQIFQLSGEKGMGPFVYEGGRPHMNEAALLAGTNPEVEAAEAAQQRRARAPEKPPAYDPVLQRALDVVTSLEVYQKR
;
A
#
# COMPACT_ATOMS: atom_id res chain seq x y z
N MET A 1 -2.43 -53.83 34.93
CA MET A 1 -1.75 -55.03 34.42
C MET A 1 -1.33 -54.76 32.98
N CYS A 2 -0.09 -55.06 32.74
CA CYS A 2 0.73 -55.02 31.52
C CYS A 2 1.21 -53.65 31.02
N GLN A 3 2.43 -53.41 31.46
CA GLN A 3 3.45 -52.55 30.83
C GLN A 3 3.93 -53.17 29.53
N PHE A 4 4.31 -52.33 28.54
CA PHE A 4 5.36 -52.69 27.57
C PHE A 4 6.22 -51.43 27.30
N THR A 5 7.39 -51.51 27.88
CA THR A 5 8.59 -50.70 27.58
C THR A 5 9.26 -51.23 26.32
N SER A 6 9.63 -50.37 25.41
CA SER A 6 10.55 -50.72 24.30
C SER A 6 11.66 -49.69 24.22
N LEU A 7 12.86 -50.10 24.65
CA LEU A 7 14.16 -49.45 24.43
C LEU A 7 14.53 -49.55 22.96
N PHE A 8 14.98 -48.44 22.34
CA PHE A 8 15.77 -48.51 21.11
C PHE A 8 17.15 -47.91 21.35
N PHE A 9 18.17 -48.76 21.12
CA PHE A 9 19.59 -48.45 21.12
C PHE A 9 19.94 -47.60 19.91
N ILE A 10 20.74 -46.53 20.13
CA ILE A 10 21.39 -45.77 19.07
C ILE A 10 22.89 -46.14 19.09
N SER A 11 23.34 -46.79 18.01
CA SER A 11 24.75 -47.07 17.77
C SER A 11 25.44 -45.84 17.15
N PHE A 12 26.49 -45.39 17.81
CA PHE A 12 27.45 -44.43 17.27
C PHE A 12 28.43 -45.13 16.33
N LEU A 13 28.50 -44.66 15.08
CA LEU A 13 29.55 -45.05 14.13
C LEU A 13 30.51 -43.87 13.99
N ALA A 14 31.73 -44.03 14.49
CA ALA A 14 32.83 -43.09 14.30
C ALA A 14 33.51 -43.35 12.95
N ILE A 15 33.58 -42.36 12.10
CA ILE A 15 34.34 -42.37 10.85
C ILE A 15 35.63 -41.58 11.06
N THR A 16 36.75 -42.26 11.04
CA THR A 16 38.12 -41.74 11.05
C THR A 16 38.48 -41.20 9.66
N ALA A 17 38.84 -39.92 9.57
CA ALA A 17 39.36 -39.29 8.36
C ALA A 17 40.89 -39.53 8.27
N LEU A 18 41.31 -40.16 7.19
CA LEU A 18 42.73 -40.27 6.80
C LEU A 18 43.17 -38.98 6.08
N ALA A 19 44.23 -38.39 6.59
CA ALA A 19 44.93 -37.26 5.95
C ALA A 19 45.77 -37.79 4.76
N GLN A 20 45.59 -37.21 3.58
CA GLN A 20 46.46 -37.40 2.42
C GLN A 20 47.36 -36.19 2.23
N THR A 21 48.66 -36.42 2.16
CA THR A 21 49.73 -35.47 1.87
C THR A 21 49.79 -35.17 0.37
N PRO A 22 50.07 -33.94 -0.07
CA PRO A 22 50.24 -33.60 -1.50
C PRO A 22 51.66 -33.91 -2.01
N PRO A 23 51.82 -34.25 -3.31
CA PRO A 23 53.11 -34.49 -3.94
C PRO A 23 53.85 -33.21 -4.32
N PRO A 24 55.19 -33.29 -4.56
CA PRO A 24 56.07 -32.15 -4.69
C PRO A 24 55.98 -31.46 -6.06
N ALA A 25 56.26 -30.14 -6.07
CA ALA A 25 56.24 -29.23 -7.20
C ALA A 25 57.37 -29.54 -8.21
N VAL A 26 56.99 -29.56 -9.49
CA VAL A 26 57.92 -29.57 -10.63
C VAL A 26 58.17 -28.15 -11.08
N THR A 27 59.45 -27.73 -11.04
CA THR A 27 59.95 -26.46 -11.57
C THR A 27 60.18 -26.58 -13.08
N SER A 28 59.71 -25.60 -13.86
CA SER A 28 60.18 -25.32 -15.22
C SER A 28 59.93 -23.84 -15.65
N PRO A 29 60.62 -23.35 -16.66
CA PRO A 29 61.44 -22.15 -16.51
C PRO A 29 60.82 -20.83 -17.01
N SER A 30 61.44 -19.75 -16.56
CA SER A 30 61.15 -18.35 -16.78
C SER A 30 61.02 -17.96 -18.26
N ARG A 31 59.98 -17.17 -18.56
CA ARG A 31 59.84 -16.33 -19.78
C ARG A 31 59.68 -14.87 -19.38
N PRO A 32 60.26 -13.91 -20.14
CA PRO A 32 60.52 -12.59 -19.66
C PRO A 32 59.27 -11.67 -19.58
N ALA A 33 59.39 -10.73 -18.67
CA ALA A 33 58.41 -9.73 -18.27
C ALA A 33 57.85 -8.92 -19.44
N ALA A 34 56.52 -8.86 -19.55
CA ALA A 34 55.79 -7.83 -20.25
C ALA A 34 55.34 -6.80 -19.22
N SER A 35 55.63 -5.54 -19.54
CA SER A 35 55.39 -4.33 -18.81
C SER A 35 54.07 -4.25 -18.09
N ALA A 36 54.09 -4.12 -16.75
CA ALA A 36 52.96 -3.83 -15.92
C ALA A 36 52.44 -2.41 -16.18
N ARG A 37 51.20 -2.29 -16.65
CA ARG A 37 50.46 -1.03 -16.54
C ARG A 37 50.18 -0.79 -15.06
N PRO A 38 50.32 0.45 -14.55
CA PRO A 38 49.92 0.75 -13.17
C PRO A 38 48.42 0.57 -13.00
N SER A 39 48.06 -0.33 -12.09
CA SER A 39 46.68 -0.43 -11.55
C SER A 39 46.32 0.92 -10.98
N ALA A 40 45.27 1.52 -11.54
CA ALA A 40 44.64 2.68 -10.93
C ALA A 40 44.22 2.31 -9.51
N LEU A 41 44.83 2.94 -8.53
CA LEU A 41 44.35 3.00 -7.17
C LEU A 41 42.91 3.49 -7.21
N SER A 42 41.97 2.61 -6.92
CA SER A 42 40.59 2.99 -6.58
C SER A 42 40.68 3.92 -5.39
N SER A 43 40.56 5.22 -5.66
CA SER A 43 40.35 6.21 -4.62
C SER A 43 39.11 5.78 -3.81
N PRO A 44 39.17 5.78 -2.46
CA PRO A 44 37.97 5.56 -1.68
C PRO A 44 36.98 6.65 -2.03
N LEU A 45 35.73 6.25 -2.33
CA LEU A 45 34.60 7.16 -2.47
C LEU A 45 34.60 8.09 -1.23
N PRO A 46 34.36 9.40 -1.41
CA PRO A 46 34.27 10.31 -0.31
C PRO A 46 33.16 9.80 0.63
N SER A 47 33.53 9.46 1.85
CA SER A 47 32.57 9.19 2.93
C SER A 47 31.71 10.44 3.06
N SER A 48 30.43 10.36 2.73
CA SER A 48 29.49 11.44 2.98
C SER A 48 29.57 11.79 4.47
N SER A 49 29.83 13.04 4.78
CA SER A 49 29.79 13.50 6.17
C SER A 49 28.43 13.12 6.77
N PRO A 50 28.39 12.61 8.01
CA PRO A 50 27.15 12.22 8.66
C PRO A 50 26.20 13.43 8.71
N THR A 51 24.93 13.19 8.45
CA THR A 51 23.91 14.23 8.55
C THR A 51 23.67 14.61 9.99
N THR A 52 23.09 15.77 10.25
CA THR A 52 22.70 16.18 11.61
C THR A 52 21.77 15.15 12.25
N GLU A 53 20.91 14.51 11.45
CA GLU A 53 20.01 13.44 11.91
C GLU A 53 20.80 12.20 12.35
N ASP A 54 21.80 11.77 11.58
CA ASP A 54 22.67 10.64 11.93
C ASP A 54 23.42 10.90 13.24
N LEU A 55 23.91 12.14 13.42
CA LEU A 55 24.62 12.55 14.64
C LEU A 55 23.68 12.53 15.84
N VAL A 56 22.47 13.10 15.73
CA VAL A 56 21.48 13.10 16.81
C VAL A 56 21.04 11.68 17.16
N ASN A 57 20.84 10.81 16.17
CA ASN A 57 20.45 9.41 16.39
C ASN A 57 21.56 8.58 17.05
N SER A 58 22.83 9.01 16.96
CA SER A 58 23.97 8.36 17.62
C SER A 58 24.16 8.76 19.08
N LEU A 59 23.48 9.82 19.57
CA LEU A 59 23.62 10.30 20.96
C LEU A 59 23.04 9.30 21.96
N SER A 60 23.78 9.09 23.05
CA SER A 60 23.28 8.35 24.22
C SER A 60 22.23 9.14 24.97
N GLN A 61 21.48 8.49 25.88
CA GLN A 61 20.55 9.19 26.76
C GLN A 61 21.24 10.24 27.63
N ALA A 62 22.47 9.98 28.09
CA ALA A 62 23.27 10.92 28.87
C ALA A 62 23.67 12.14 28.04
N ASP A 63 24.04 11.92 26.75
CA ASP A 63 24.39 13.01 25.85
C ASP A 63 23.18 13.90 25.57
N LEU A 64 21.99 13.29 25.32
CA LEU A 64 20.75 14.05 25.10
C LEU A 64 20.41 14.96 26.32
N GLN A 65 20.58 14.45 27.54
CA GLN A 65 20.38 15.25 28.76
C GLN A 65 21.44 16.36 28.89
N ALA A 66 22.70 16.03 28.58
CA ALA A 66 23.79 17.00 28.59
C ALA A 66 23.58 18.12 27.57
N VAL A 67 23.13 17.79 26.36
CA VAL A 67 22.82 18.78 25.29
C VAL A 67 21.79 19.79 25.78
N VAL A 68 20.68 19.34 26.39
CA VAL A 68 19.64 20.25 26.91
C VAL A 68 20.21 21.16 27.99
N THR A 69 21.01 20.61 28.91
CA THR A 69 21.65 21.38 30.01
C THR A 69 22.64 22.41 29.47
N LEU A 70 23.47 22.00 28.49
CA LEU A 70 24.47 22.89 27.89
C LEU A 70 23.81 23.99 27.07
N LEU A 71 22.73 23.69 26.35
CA LEU A 71 21.98 24.72 25.61
C LEU A 71 21.39 25.76 26.55
N LYS A 72 20.73 25.36 27.66
CA LYS A 72 20.20 26.29 28.66
C LYS A 72 21.27 27.17 29.30
N ALA A 73 22.47 26.64 29.48
CA ALA A 73 23.57 27.37 30.14
C ALA A 73 24.34 28.30 29.20
N ASN A 74 24.41 27.99 27.89
CA ASN A 74 25.36 28.63 26.98
C ASN A 74 24.71 29.30 25.77
N PHE A 75 23.41 29.10 25.52
CA PHE A 75 22.75 29.72 24.37
C PHE A 75 22.65 31.25 24.57
N THR A 76 22.82 31.99 23.50
CA THR A 76 22.86 33.46 23.50
C THR A 76 21.54 34.12 23.88
N ASP A 77 20.41 33.38 23.70
CA ASP A 77 19.07 33.81 24.08
C ASP A 77 18.46 32.77 25.06
N PRO A 78 18.64 32.95 26.39
CA PRO A 78 18.11 31.99 27.37
C PRO A 78 16.59 31.86 27.37
N ASP A 79 15.87 32.90 26.96
CA ASP A 79 14.41 32.91 26.90
C ASP A 79 13.86 32.05 25.75
N ALA A 80 14.67 31.77 24.76
CA ALA A 80 14.33 30.84 23.67
C ALA A 80 14.28 29.37 24.10
N ILE A 81 14.90 29.00 25.28
CA ILE A 81 14.99 27.61 25.75
C ILE A 81 14.30 27.45 27.11
N THR A 82 13.06 27.87 27.17
CA THR A 82 12.20 27.64 28.35
C THR A 82 11.74 26.17 28.40
N ASP A 83 11.32 25.70 29.59
CA ASP A 83 10.75 24.37 29.76
C ASP A 83 9.50 24.19 28.89
N THR A 84 8.73 25.25 28.65
CA THR A 84 7.57 25.23 27.77
C THR A 84 7.98 25.00 26.33
N GLU A 85 9.01 25.68 25.81
CA GLU A 85 9.52 25.49 24.44
C GLU A 85 10.17 24.14 24.26
N LEU A 86 10.90 23.63 25.24
CA LEU A 86 11.44 22.26 25.21
C LEU A 86 10.35 21.20 25.16
N ASN A 87 9.30 21.35 25.97
CA ASN A 87 8.15 20.44 25.93
C ASN A 87 7.43 20.51 24.58
N ARG A 88 7.27 21.73 24.01
CA ARG A 88 6.66 21.92 22.68
C ARG A 88 7.50 21.23 21.60
N ALA A 89 8.79 21.49 21.54
CA ALA A 89 9.72 20.87 20.59
C ALA A 89 9.76 19.34 20.73
N THR A 90 9.67 18.83 21.97
CA THR A 90 9.59 17.38 22.24
C THR A 90 8.31 16.79 21.66
N VAL A 91 7.15 17.41 21.90
CA VAL A 91 5.86 16.93 21.37
C VAL A 91 5.85 17.00 19.83
N GLU A 92 6.33 18.09 19.24
CA GLU A 92 6.46 18.23 17.78
C GLU A 92 7.37 17.15 17.20
N GLY A 93 8.55 16.93 17.81
CA GLY A 93 9.49 15.89 17.40
C GLY A 93 8.90 14.49 17.48
N LEU A 94 8.13 14.17 18.55
CA LEU A 94 7.43 12.89 18.66
C LEU A 94 6.36 12.71 17.58
N ILE A 95 5.55 13.73 17.31
CA ILE A 95 4.53 13.68 16.26
C ILE A 95 5.19 13.50 14.87
N MET A 96 6.29 14.21 14.62
CA MET A 96 7.04 14.08 13.36
C MET A 96 7.68 12.69 13.19
N ARG A 97 8.18 12.08 14.26
CA ARG A 97 8.77 10.74 14.23
C ARG A 97 7.73 9.61 14.17
N LEU A 98 6.49 9.88 14.59
CA LEU A 98 5.40 8.93 14.64
C LEU A 98 4.20 9.40 13.78
N PRO A 99 4.40 9.81 12.51
CA PRO A 99 3.43 10.60 11.74
C PRO A 99 2.12 9.88 11.46
N ARG A 100 2.11 8.55 11.59
CA ARG A 100 0.91 7.72 11.38
C ARG A 100 0.34 7.18 12.67
N GLY A 101 1.15 7.16 13.73
CA GLY A 101 0.78 6.64 15.05
C GLY A 101 0.23 7.68 16.02
N VAL A 102 0.64 8.95 15.88
CA VAL A 102 0.26 10.04 16.77
C VAL A 102 -0.16 11.26 15.96
N MET A 103 -1.34 11.81 16.25
CA MET A 103 -1.88 12.99 15.57
C MET A 103 -2.51 13.94 16.59
N LEU A 104 -2.26 15.23 16.43
CA LEU A 104 -2.95 16.28 17.19
C LEU A 104 -4.07 16.85 16.32
N LEU A 105 -5.30 16.72 16.80
CA LEU A 105 -6.51 17.19 16.10
C LEU A 105 -7.07 18.42 16.80
N PRO A 106 -7.77 19.31 16.07
CA PRO A 106 -8.51 20.40 16.67
C PRO A 106 -9.63 19.86 17.60
N SER A 107 -10.21 20.74 18.42
CA SER A 107 -11.39 20.36 19.21
C SER A 107 -12.53 19.91 18.31
N LYS A 108 -13.42 19.05 18.81
CA LYS A 108 -14.56 18.51 18.03
C LYS A 108 -15.44 19.60 17.43
N GLU A 109 -15.54 20.76 18.08
CA GLU A 109 -16.32 21.91 17.60
C GLU A 109 -15.74 22.55 16.34
N ASN A 110 -14.43 22.41 16.12
CA ASN A 110 -13.71 23.02 14.99
C ASN A 110 -13.29 21.98 13.94
N ALA A 111 -13.66 20.71 14.11
CA ALA A 111 -13.36 19.70 13.11
C ALA A 111 -14.30 19.89 11.90
N PRO A 112 -13.75 20.00 10.66
CA PRO A 112 -14.60 19.99 9.47
C PRO A 112 -15.41 18.71 9.45
N ALA A 113 -16.73 18.82 9.32
CA ALA A 113 -17.61 17.68 9.16
C ALA A 113 -17.39 17.09 7.75
N GLU A 114 -16.48 16.14 7.63
CA GLU A 114 -16.41 15.32 6.42
C GLU A 114 -17.67 14.45 6.38
N GLY A 115 -18.54 14.74 5.42
CA GLY A 115 -19.69 13.88 5.14
C GLY A 115 -19.25 12.47 4.73
N PRO A 116 -20.10 11.45 4.91
CA PRO A 116 -19.75 10.09 4.51
C PRO A 116 -19.54 10.03 3.00
N SER A 117 -18.43 9.44 2.57
CA SER A 117 -18.17 9.18 1.17
C SER A 117 -19.18 8.18 0.62
N VAL A 118 -19.85 8.55 -0.47
CA VAL A 118 -20.98 7.82 -1.04
C VAL A 118 -20.49 6.63 -1.86
N PHE A 119 -21.20 5.52 -1.75
CA PHE A 119 -21.02 4.35 -2.61
C PHE A 119 -21.42 4.68 -4.06
N TYR A 120 -20.63 4.19 -5.01
CA TYR A 120 -20.94 4.31 -6.43
C TYR A 120 -20.68 2.97 -7.14
N SER A 121 -21.52 2.59 -8.11
CA SER A 121 -21.29 1.39 -8.92
C SER A 121 -21.90 1.51 -10.32
N GLU A 122 -21.22 0.92 -11.30
CA GLU A 122 -21.70 0.79 -12.67
C GLU A 122 -21.08 -0.43 -13.36
N VAL A 123 -21.50 -0.71 -14.57
CA VAL A 123 -20.86 -1.69 -15.47
C VAL A 123 -20.18 -0.95 -16.59
N ILE A 124 -18.86 -1.05 -16.67
CA ILE A 124 -18.02 -0.41 -17.69
C ILE A 124 -17.81 -1.39 -18.85
N GLY A 125 -17.87 -0.89 -20.08
CA GLY A 125 -17.67 -1.72 -21.27
C GLY A 125 -18.68 -2.86 -21.43
N GLY A 126 -19.78 -2.83 -20.68
CA GLY A 126 -20.84 -3.83 -20.74
C GLY A 126 -20.57 -5.12 -19.96
N HIS A 127 -19.34 -5.36 -19.45
CA HIS A 127 -18.95 -6.64 -18.80
C HIS A 127 -18.12 -6.48 -17.53
N ILE A 128 -17.47 -5.33 -17.26
CA ILE A 128 -16.65 -5.11 -16.07
C ILE A 128 -17.45 -4.36 -15.02
N GLY A 129 -17.64 -4.95 -13.85
CA GLY A 129 -18.25 -4.28 -12.71
C GLY A 129 -17.26 -3.29 -12.08
N TYR A 130 -17.72 -2.07 -11.82
CA TYR A 130 -16.97 -1.08 -11.03
C TYR A 130 -17.73 -0.75 -9.77
N VAL A 131 -17.05 -0.80 -8.62
CA VAL A 131 -17.59 -0.35 -7.33
C VAL A 131 -16.59 0.55 -6.62
N ARG A 132 -17.01 1.76 -6.31
CA ARG A 132 -16.31 2.67 -5.40
C ARG A 132 -16.99 2.59 -4.04
N VAL A 133 -16.28 1.96 -3.09
CA VAL A 133 -16.88 1.54 -1.81
C VAL A 133 -17.25 2.73 -0.93
N GLY A 134 -16.45 3.80 -0.95
CA GLY A 134 -16.68 4.96 -0.09
C GLY A 134 -16.48 4.64 1.40
N SER A 135 -17.29 5.24 2.25
CA SER A 135 -17.24 4.98 3.70
C SER A 135 -17.72 3.57 4.03
N LEU A 136 -17.03 2.88 4.93
CA LEU A 136 -17.39 1.53 5.39
C LEU A 136 -18.53 1.61 6.42
N ASN A 137 -19.75 1.84 5.94
CA ASN A 137 -20.97 1.94 6.74
C ASN A 137 -22.06 0.99 6.25
N ALA A 138 -23.13 0.83 7.04
CA ALA A 138 -24.21 -0.11 6.74
C ALA A 138 -24.94 0.20 5.43
N ALA A 139 -25.14 1.47 5.11
CA ALA A 139 -25.82 1.88 3.88
C ALA A 139 -24.99 1.51 2.63
N ASN A 140 -23.68 1.79 2.65
CA ASN A 140 -22.79 1.42 1.56
C ASN A 140 -22.61 -0.11 1.44
N LEU A 141 -22.66 -0.84 2.56
CA LEU A 141 -22.66 -2.31 2.54
C LEU A 141 -23.93 -2.87 1.87
N GLN A 142 -25.09 -2.31 2.14
CA GLN A 142 -26.34 -2.68 1.48
C GLN A 142 -26.29 -2.37 -0.03
N ALA A 143 -25.74 -1.20 -0.39
CA ALA A 143 -25.54 -0.81 -1.78
C ALA A 143 -24.58 -1.78 -2.51
N LEU A 144 -23.48 -2.18 -1.86
CA LEU A 144 -22.56 -3.19 -2.38
C LEU A 144 -23.28 -4.52 -2.64
N ASN A 145 -24.06 -5.02 -1.67
CA ASN A 145 -24.83 -6.26 -1.82
C ASN A 145 -25.77 -6.20 -3.03
N LYS A 146 -26.50 -5.07 -3.20
CA LYS A 146 -27.39 -4.85 -4.34
C LYS A 146 -26.62 -4.85 -5.65
N SER A 147 -25.47 -4.20 -5.71
CA SER A 147 -24.62 -4.13 -6.91
C SER A 147 -24.07 -5.51 -7.28
N LEU A 148 -23.56 -6.28 -6.32
CA LEU A 148 -23.09 -7.65 -6.59
C LEU A 148 -24.21 -8.57 -7.10
N SER A 149 -25.43 -8.44 -6.56
CA SER A 149 -26.60 -9.17 -7.08
C SER A 149 -26.93 -8.76 -8.52
N ASN A 150 -26.88 -7.47 -8.84
CA ASN A 150 -27.09 -6.98 -10.20
C ASN A 150 -26.00 -7.45 -11.18
N PHE A 151 -24.75 -7.50 -10.73
CA PHE A 151 -23.63 -8.01 -11.52
C PHE A 151 -23.81 -9.50 -11.84
N ALA A 152 -24.25 -10.29 -10.85
CA ALA A 152 -24.56 -11.72 -11.08
C ALA A 152 -25.65 -11.92 -12.15
N VAL A 153 -26.72 -11.11 -12.12
CA VAL A 153 -27.79 -11.15 -13.14
C VAL A 153 -27.26 -10.80 -14.53
N LYS A 154 -26.28 -9.89 -14.62
CA LYS A 154 -25.66 -9.45 -15.87
C LYS A 154 -24.48 -10.34 -16.32
N ASN A 155 -24.20 -11.44 -15.59
CA ASN A 155 -23.04 -12.32 -15.83
C ASN A 155 -21.70 -11.58 -15.85
N VAL A 156 -21.52 -10.59 -14.96
CA VAL A 156 -20.26 -9.89 -14.77
C VAL A 156 -19.31 -10.81 -14.01
N ASN A 157 -18.17 -11.14 -14.60
CA ASN A 157 -17.15 -12.02 -14.02
C ASN A 157 -15.90 -11.29 -13.57
N GLU A 158 -15.78 -10.02 -13.89
CA GLU A 158 -14.65 -9.14 -13.57
C GLU A 158 -15.16 -7.93 -12.79
N ILE A 159 -14.47 -7.59 -11.69
CA ILE A 159 -14.84 -6.44 -10.87
C ILE A 159 -13.61 -5.59 -10.50
N VAL A 160 -13.80 -4.28 -10.56
CA VAL A 160 -12.85 -3.30 -10.02
C VAL A 160 -13.42 -2.75 -8.71
N VAL A 161 -12.73 -2.99 -7.60
CA VAL A 161 -13.06 -2.49 -6.26
C VAL A 161 -12.19 -1.27 -5.97
N ASP A 162 -12.79 -0.09 -6.01
CA ASP A 162 -12.10 1.19 -5.79
C ASP A 162 -12.19 1.59 -4.30
N LEU A 163 -11.05 1.57 -3.63
CA LEU A 163 -10.90 1.92 -2.22
C LEU A 163 -10.32 3.35 -2.02
N ARG A 164 -10.11 4.11 -3.09
CA ARG A 164 -9.48 5.44 -3.05
C ARG A 164 -10.37 6.54 -2.42
N ALA A 165 -11.62 6.23 -2.09
CA ALA A 165 -12.53 7.14 -1.38
C ALA A 165 -12.85 6.65 0.04
N SER A 166 -12.02 5.79 0.61
CA SER A 166 -12.25 5.24 1.94
C SER A 166 -12.03 6.28 3.04
N GLN A 167 -12.69 6.06 4.17
CA GLN A 167 -12.54 6.86 5.39
C GLN A 167 -12.24 5.96 6.58
N ILE A 168 -11.56 6.51 7.59
CA ILE A 168 -11.30 5.77 8.82
C ILE A 168 -12.63 5.42 9.49
N THR A 169 -12.83 4.14 9.79
CA THR A 169 -13.98 3.65 10.54
C THR A 169 -13.55 3.07 11.88
N ALA A 170 -14.37 3.28 12.91
CA ALA A 170 -14.21 2.65 14.21
C ALA A 170 -14.85 1.26 14.26
N ASP A 171 -15.83 0.96 13.38
CA ASP A 171 -16.52 -0.32 13.32
C ASP A 171 -15.79 -1.31 12.40
N LEU A 172 -14.79 -2.00 12.97
CA LEU A 172 -14.01 -3.00 12.27
C LEU A 172 -14.83 -4.27 11.94
N SER A 173 -15.89 -4.55 12.70
CA SER A 173 -16.79 -5.68 12.42
C SER A 173 -17.58 -5.42 11.14
N LEU A 174 -18.07 -4.21 10.98
CA LEU A 174 -18.74 -3.78 9.75
C LEU A 174 -17.77 -3.74 8.56
N ALA A 175 -16.54 -3.27 8.77
CA ALA A 175 -15.51 -3.30 7.75
C ALA A 175 -15.21 -4.74 7.28
N ALA A 176 -15.14 -5.71 8.20
CA ALA A 176 -14.97 -7.11 7.86
C ALA A 176 -16.12 -7.64 6.98
N GLU A 177 -17.36 -7.15 7.17
CA GLU A 177 -18.49 -7.53 6.32
C GLU A 177 -18.26 -7.18 4.83
N PHE A 178 -17.57 -6.09 4.50
CA PHE A 178 -17.21 -5.77 3.12
C PHE A 178 -16.27 -6.83 2.55
N ALA A 179 -15.21 -7.20 3.27
CA ALA A 179 -14.26 -8.23 2.82
C ALA A 179 -14.91 -9.60 2.65
N LYS A 180 -15.90 -9.97 3.49
CA LYS A 180 -16.64 -11.24 3.42
C LYS A 180 -17.40 -11.44 2.08
N ARG A 181 -17.63 -10.36 1.30
CA ARG A 181 -18.31 -10.46 -0.01
C ARG A 181 -17.42 -11.07 -1.07
N PHE A 182 -16.11 -11.08 -0.82
CA PHE A 182 -15.09 -11.53 -1.77
C PHE A 182 -14.25 -12.69 -1.23
N CYS A 183 -14.07 -12.78 0.09
CA CYS A 183 -13.16 -13.75 0.71
C CYS A 183 -13.84 -15.07 1.05
N PRO A 184 -13.13 -16.22 0.96
CA PRO A 184 -13.68 -17.55 1.23
C PRO A 184 -14.12 -17.72 2.68
N LYS A 185 -15.17 -18.52 2.89
CA LYS A 185 -15.69 -18.90 4.22
C LYS A 185 -14.61 -19.59 5.07
N GLY A 186 -14.62 -19.31 6.37
CA GLY A 186 -13.72 -19.91 7.36
C GLY A 186 -12.29 -19.35 7.34
N LYS A 187 -12.02 -18.32 6.52
CA LYS A 187 -10.70 -17.70 6.41
C LYS A 187 -10.59 -16.43 7.25
N THR A 188 -9.41 -16.20 7.82
CA THR A 188 -9.10 -14.95 8.53
C THR A 188 -9.00 -13.80 7.53
N LEU A 189 -9.70 -12.70 7.79
CA LEU A 189 -9.65 -11.50 6.93
C LEU A 189 -8.52 -10.57 7.36
N PHE A 190 -8.46 -10.29 8.65
CA PHE A 190 -7.39 -9.53 9.28
C PHE A 190 -7.42 -9.77 10.79
N THR A 191 -6.34 -9.43 11.46
CA THR A 191 -6.21 -9.54 12.91
C THR A 191 -5.85 -8.18 13.48
N LEU A 192 -6.52 -7.77 14.57
CA LEU A 192 -6.16 -6.58 15.32
C LEU A 192 -5.29 -7.00 16.51
N ARG A 193 -4.01 -6.64 16.49
CA ARG A 193 -3.02 -6.95 17.49
C ARG A 193 -2.78 -5.78 18.44
N LYS A 194 -2.88 -6.01 19.74
CA LYS A 194 -2.57 -5.03 20.79
C LYS A 194 -1.24 -5.37 21.46
N PRO A 195 -0.25 -4.43 21.47
CA PRO A 195 1.08 -4.72 22.02
C PRO A 195 1.08 -5.01 23.54
N THR A 196 0.05 -4.61 24.26
CA THR A 196 -0.02 -4.68 25.73
C THR A 196 -0.57 -6.01 26.29
N GLY A 197 -0.38 -7.15 25.60
CA GLY A 197 -0.69 -8.49 26.11
C GLY A 197 -2.20 -8.80 26.22
N ARG A 198 -3.07 -8.00 25.64
CA ARG A 198 -4.48 -8.32 25.47
C ARG A 198 -4.64 -9.28 24.29
N GLN A 199 -5.65 -10.14 24.38
CA GLN A 199 -5.94 -11.11 23.34
C GLN A 199 -6.19 -10.40 22.00
N ASP A 200 -5.57 -10.88 20.93
CA ASP A 200 -5.79 -10.42 19.57
C ASP A 200 -7.24 -10.63 19.13
N ARG A 201 -7.80 -9.69 18.37
CA ARG A 201 -9.14 -9.82 17.79
C ARG A 201 -8.99 -10.27 16.33
N VAL A 202 -9.46 -11.50 16.07
CA VAL A 202 -9.43 -12.09 14.73
C VAL A 202 -10.78 -11.86 14.05
N PHE A 203 -10.76 -11.31 12.84
CA PHE A 203 -11.92 -11.14 11.98
C PHE A 203 -11.87 -12.18 10.88
N SER A 204 -12.90 -13.04 10.81
CA SER A 204 -12.96 -14.15 9.85
C SER A 204 -14.24 -14.12 9.03
N SER A 205 -14.20 -14.70 7.84
CA SER A 205 -15.37 -14.87 7.00
C SER A 205 -16.22 -16.05 7.48
N ASP A 206 -17.50 -15.79 7.75
CA ASP A 206 -18.49 -16.78 8.21
C ASP A 206 -19.41 -17.28 7.08
N ARG A 207 -19.22 -16.74 5.86
CA ARG A 207 -20.06 -17.00 4.69
C ARG A 207 -19.25 -17.22 3.42
N ASP A 208 -19.89 -17.80 2.43
CA ASP A 208 -19.35 -17.89 1.07
C ASP A 208 -19.30 -16.50 0.42
N PRO A 209 -18.30 -16.24 -0.44
CA PRO A 209 -18.20 -14.98 -1.15
C PRO A 209 -19.40 -14.77 -2.07
N ALA A 210 -19.91 -13.54 -2.12
CA ALA A 210 -20.97 -13.13 -3.03
C ALA A 210 -20.46 -12.94 -4.47
N PHE A 211 -19.15 -12.68 -4.63
CA PHE A 211 -18.48 -12.55 -5.92
C PHE A 211 -17.28 -13.50 -5.99
N ARG A 212 -17.13 -14.24 -7.09
CA ARG A 212 -16.10 -15.28 -7.27
C ARG A 212 -15.23 -15.07 -8.52
N GLY A 213 -15.47 -14.00 -9.28
CA GLY A 213 -14.74 -13.69 -10.49
C GLY A 213 -13.40 -12.99 -10.22
N LEU A 214 -12.82 -12.43 -11.27
CA LEU A 214 -11.57 -11.69 -11.22
C LEU A 214 -11.77 -10.34 -10.48
N VAL A 215 -10.88 -10.02 -9.54
CA VAL A 215 -10.94 -8.78 -8.76
C VAL A 215 -9.69 -7.93 -9.01
N MET A 216 -9.90 -6.65 -9.31
CA MET A 216 -8.87 -5.61 -9.27
C MET A 216 -9.16 -4.68 -8.11
N VAL A 217 -8.14 -4.23 -7.38
CA VAL A 217 -8.29 -3.31 -6.26
C VAL A 217 -7.53 -2.03 -6.55
N LEU A 218 -8.23 -0.88 -6.52
CA LEU A 218 -7.60 0.43 -6.69
C LEU A 218 -7.31 1.06 -5.33
N THR A 219 -6.07 1.51 -5.16
CA THR A 219 -5.59 2.14 -3.93
C THR A 219 -4.81 3.43 -4.21
N ASP A 220 -4.76 4.30 -3.21
CA ASP A 220 -3.90 5.48 -3.17
C ASP A 220 -3.58 5.90 -1.74
N GLY A 221 -2.94 7.07 -1.57
CA GLY A 221 -2.61 7.61 -0.25
C GLY A 221 -3.80 7.96 0.65
N ASP A 222 -5.03 8.00 0.12
CA ASP A 222 -6.26 8.17 0.89
C ASP A 222 -6.94 6.84 1.24
N THR A 223 -6.42 5.71 0.76
CA THR A 223 -6.87 4.40 1.21
C THR A 223 -6.36 4.16 2.63
N VAL A 224 -7.27 4.20 3.62
CA VAL A 224 -6.93 4.28 5.05
C VAL A 224 -7.59 3.21 5.90
N GLY A 225 -6.92 2.82 6.98
CA GLY A 225 -7.50 2.03 8.06
C GLY A 225 -7.97 0.65 7.61
N ALA A 226 -9.24 0.33 7.88
CA ALA A 226 -9.81 -0.98 7.53
C ALA A 226 -9.88 -1.25 6.02
N ALA A 227 -9.88 -0.20 5.16
CA ALA A 227 -9.83 -0.38 3.71
C ALA A 227 -8.48 -0.97 3.28
N GLU A 228 -7.39 -0.64 3.98
CA GLU A 228 -6.09 -1.28 3.77
C GLU A 228 -6.16 -2.78 4.12
N ALA A 229 -6.81 -3.12 5.24
CA ALA A 229 -6.99 -4.52 5.62
C ALA A 229 -7.89 -5.30 4.61
N ILE A 230 -8.91 -4.65 4.04
CA ILE A 230 -9.73 -5.22 2.96
C ILE A 230 -8.87 -5.48 1.73
N ALA A 231 -8.08 -4.49 1.28
CA ALA A 231 -7.19 -4.66 0.14
C ALA A 231 -6.19 -5.82 0.34
N ALA A 232 -5.60 -5.93 1.56
CA ALA A 232 -4.71 -7.03 1.91
C ALA A 232 -5.41 -8.40 1.85
N ALA A 233 -6.64 -8.49 2.38
CA ALA A 233 -7.42 -9.73 2.37
C ALA A 233 -7.80 -10.15 0.94
N LEU A 234 -8.26 -9.23 0.11
CA LEU A 234 -8.60 -9.51 -1.28
C LEU A 234 -7.38 -9.98 -2.07
N ARG A 235 -6.24 -9.27 -1.91
CA ARG A 235 -4.97 -9.66 -2.54
C ARG A 235 -4.54 -11.07 -2.12
N TYR A 236 -4.73 -11.43 -0.85
CA TYR A 236 -4.26 -12.70 -0.32
C TYR A 236 -5.11 -13.88 -0.78
N TYR A 237 -6.45 -13.77 -0.74
CA TYR A 237 -7.34 -14.91 -1.03
C TYR A 237 -7.80 -14.99 -2.49
N ASP A 238 -8.14 -13.86 -3.09
CA ASP A 238 -8.71 -13.85 -4.45
C ASP A 238 -7.63 -13.62 -5.51
N LYS A 239 -6.37 -13.49 -5.09
CA LYS A 239 -5.25 -13.12 -5.97
C LYS A 239 -5.55 -11.83 -6.74
N ALA A 240 -6.28 -10.91 -6.08
CA ALA A 240 -6.59 -9.61 -6.64
C ALA A 240 -5.29 -8.82 -6.84
N LEU A 241 -5.18 -8.15 -7.98
CA LEU A 241 -4.09 -7.21 -8.22
C LEU A 241 -4.43 -5.86 -7.61
N VAL A 242 -3.50 -5.31 -6.83
CA VAL A 242 -3.59 -3.97 -6.26
C VAL A 242 -2.92 -2.99 -7.23
N ILE A 243 -3.67 -1.99 -7.69
CA ILE A 243 -3.24 -1.03 -8.72
C ILE A 243 -3.36 0.39 -8.16
N GLY A 244 -2.37 1.23 -8.45
CA GLY A 244 -2.36 2.63 -8.05
C GLY A 244 -1.17 3.02 -7.20
N GLN A 245 -1.41 3.63 -6.06
CA GLN A 245 -0.35 4.13 -5.16
C GLN A 245 -0.38 3.38 -3.83
N THR A 246 0.75 3.49 -3.09
CA THR A 246 0.84 2.93 -1.73
C THR A 246 -0.21 3.55 -0.83
N THR A 247 -0.86 2.73 -0.02
CA THR A 247 -1.90 3.16 0.91
C THR A 247 -1.33 4.01 2.06
N ALA A 248 -2.21 4.65 2.83
CA ALA A 248 -1.81 5.59 3.87
C ALA A 248 -0.94 5.00 5.00
N GLY A 249 -0.95 3.68 5.20
CA GLY A 249 -0.28 3.04 6.34
C GLY A 249 -0.91 3.41 7.68
N ARG A 250 -2.24 3.53 7.70
CA ARG A 250 -3.04 3.86 8.89
C ARG A 250 -3.95 2.71 9.31
N ALA A 251 -3.60 1.49 8.96
CA ALA A 251 -4.31 0.28 9.35
C ALA A 251 -4.10 -0.03 10.84
N ALA A 252 -4.68 0.80 11.70
CA ALA A 252 -4.60 0.73 13.16
C ALA A 252 -5.94 1.09 13.82
N GLU A 253 -6.14 0.62 15.05
CA GLU A 253 -7.18 1.15 15.93
C GLU A 253 -6.62 2.38 16.64
N TYR A 254 -7.37 3.48 16.62
CA TYR A 254 -6.96 4.73 17.24
C TYR A 254 -7.80 5.01 18.49
N SER A 255 -7.17 5.61 19.50
CA SER A 255 -7.82 6.16 20.68
C SER A 255 -7.68 7.68 20.69
N ASP A 256 -8.78 8.37 20.90
CA ASP A 256 -8.84 9.82 21.02
C ASP A 256 -8.77 10.22 22.49
N LEU A 257 -7.68 10.88 22.86
CA LEU A 257 -7.40 11.36 24.21
C LEU A 257 -7.62 12.88 24.28
N LEU A 258 -8.56 13.31 25.10
CA LEU A 258 -8.88 14.72 25.27
C LEU A 258 -7.79 15.42 26.11
N LEU A 259 -7.24 16.48 25.57
CA LEU A 259 -6.28 17.34 26.28
C LEU A 259 -7.01 18.46 27.05
N PRO A 260 -6.38 19.04 28.11
CA PRO A 260 -6.97 20.15 28.87
C PRO A 260 -7.34 21.37 27.99
N SER A 261 -6.65 21.53 26.87
CA SER A 261 -6.94 22.60 25.87
C SER A 261 -8.16 22.35 25.01
N GLY A 262 -8.88 21.24 25.18
CA GLY A 262 -9.97 20.80 24.32
C GLY A 262 -9.53 20.17 22.99
N LYS A 263 -8.23 20.19 22.67
CA LYS A 263 -7.66 19.48 21.52
C LYS A 263 -7.65 17.97 21.78
N ILE A 264 -7.56 17.19 20.71
CA ILE A 264 -7.57 15.73 20.80
C ILE A 264 -6.22 15.18 20.35
N LEU A 265 -5.59 14.39 21.23
CA LEU A 265 -4.43 13.58 20.88
C LEU A 265 -4.93 12.20 20.43
N ARG A 266 -4.84 11.92 19.13
CA ARG A 266 -5.18 10.61 18.56
C ARG A 266 -3.95 9.73 18.53
N VAL A 267 -4.03 8.55 19.12
CA VAL A 267 -2.92 7.60 19.24
C VAL A 267 -3.32 6.24 18.69
N ALA A 268 -2.47 5.61 17.89
CA ALA A 268 -2.64 4.23 17.47
C ALA A 268 -2.40 3.29 18.66
N VAL A 269 -3.41 2.52 19.02
CA VAL A 269 -3.37 1.63 20.21
C VAL A 269 -3.37 0.14 19.85
N ALA A 270 -3.63 -0.19 18.60
CA ALA A 270 -3.52 -1.54 18.05
C ALA A 270 -3.26 -1.47 16.55
N GLU A 271 -2.53 -2.44 16.01
CA GLU A 271 -2.23 -2.53 14.58
C GLU A 271 -3.03 -3.65 13.90
N MET A 272 -3.35 -3.46 12.63
CA MET A 272 -3.99 -4.49 11.83
C MET A 272 -2.94 -5.32 11.10
N LEU A 273 -3.11 -6.64 11.15
CA LEU A 273 -2.30 -7.61 10.42
C LEU A 273 -3.11 -8.16 9.25
N SER A 274 -2.46 -8.37 8.13
CA SER A 274 -2.98 -9.10 6.97
C SER A 274 -3.29 -10.56 7.31
N PRO A 275 -3.98 -11.32 6.44
CA PRO A 275 -4.29 -12.73 6.69
C PRO A 275 -3.07 -13.62 6.95
N ASP A 276 -1.91 -13.27 6.39
CA ASP A 276 -0.63 -13.96 6.61
C ASP A 276 0.15 -13.44 7.82
N GLY A 277 -0.44 -12.56 8.64
CA GLY A 277 0.15 -12.07 9.87
C GLY A 277 1.14 -10.91 9.70
N ARG A 278 1.27 -10.34 8.50
CA ARG A 278 2.16 -9.19 8.28
C ARG A 278 1.50 -7.90 8.76
N PRO A 279 2.22 -7.02 9.45
CA PRO A 279 1.69 -5.72 9.87
C PRO A 279 1.43 -4.83 8.64
N LEU A 280 0.28 -4.16 8.65
CA LEU A 280 -0.10 -3.18 7.63
C LEU A 280 0.24 -1.74 8.07
N PHE A 281 0.41 -1.55 9.37
CA PHE A 281 0.84 -0.30 9.99
C PHE A 281 2.34 -0.37 10.34
N PRO A 282 3.13 0.67 10.13
CA PRO A 282 2.82 1.97 9.50
C PRO A 282 3.09 2.00 7.98
N GLU A 283 3.54 0.92 7.38
CA GLU A 283 4.04 0.90 5.99
C GLU A 283 2.93 1.03 4.94
N GLY A 284 1.73 0.51 5.23
CA GLY A 284 0.65 0.39 4.25
C GLY A 284 0.88 -0.74 3.26
N ILE A 285 0.09 -0.74 2.19
CA ILE A 285 0.14 -1.73 1.12
C ILE A 285 0.75 -1.09 -0.12
N LYS A 286 1.84 -1.67 -0.60
CA LYS A 286 2.43 -1.30 -1.90
C LYS A 286 1.63 -1.95 -3.03
N PRO A 287 1.28 -1.21 -4.09
CA PRO A 287 0.56 -1.78 -5.22
C PRO A 287 1.44 -2.78 -6.00
N ASP A 288 0.78 -3.74 -6.64
CA ASP A 288 1.43 -4.66 -7.58
C ASP A 288 1.76 -3.96 -8.90
N LEU A 289 0.87 -3.06 -9.32
CA LEU A 289 1.05 -2.21 -10.50
C LEU A 289 0.99 -0.74 -10.06
N PRO A 290 2.14 -0.08 -9.88
CA PRO A 290 2.16 1.33 -9.50
C PRO A 290 1.68 2.21 -10.65
N VAL A 291 0.72 3.07 -10.36
CA VAL A 291 0.18 4.09 -11.26
C VAL A 291 -0.12 5.33 -10.46
N GLU A 292 0.44 6.44 -10.86
CA GLU A 292 0.23 7.71 -10.17
C GLU A 292 -0.98 8.46 -10.73
N MET A 293 -1.69 9.11 -9.82
CA MET A 293 -2.78 10.02 -10.12
C MET A 293 -2.73 11.22 -9.17
N SER A 294 -2.97 12.40 -9.69
CA SER A 294 -3.01 13.60 -8.85
C SER A 294 -4.30 13.65 -8.02
N MET A 295 -4.22 14.16 -6.80
CA MET A 295 -5.38 14.34 -5.93
C MET A 295 -6.47 15.27 -6.54
N PRO A 296 -6.13 16.41 -7.16
CA PRO A 296 -7.11 17.25 -7.82
C PRO A 296 -7.87 16.54 -8.94
N ASP A 297 -7.17 15.76 -9.78
CA ASP A 297 -7.81 15.01 -10.87
C ASP A 297 -8.74 13.93 -10.33
N LYS A 298 -8.31 13.18 -9.29
CA LYS A 298 -9.18 12.21 -8.61
C LYS A 298 -10.45 12.86 -8.08
N GLN A 299 -10.33 13.96 -7.34
CA GLN A 299 -11.48 14.67 -6.76
C GLN A 299 -12.43 15.15 -7.85
N GLN A 300 -11.92 15.74 -8.93
CA GLN A 300 -12.71 16.20 -10.05
C GLN A 300 -13.48 15.03 -10.71
N ILE A 301 -12.81 13.89 -10.95
CA ILE A 301 -13.44 12.72 -11.55
C ILE A 301 -14.50 12.15 -10.63
N PHE A 302 -14.21 11.99 -9.34
CA PHE A 302 -15.17 11.46 -8.38
C PHE A 302 -16.42 12.33 -8.25
N GLN A 303 -16.26 13.65 -8.32
CA GLN A 303 -17.38 14.58 -8.33
C GLN A 303 -18.23 14.44 -9.61
N LEU A 304 -17.59 14.41 -10.77
CA LEU A 304 -18.28 14.34 -12.06
C LEU A 304 -18.88 12.96 -12.35
N SER A 305 -18.30 11.88 -11.79
CA SER A 305 -18.75 10.51 -12.05
C SER A 305 -20.17 10.23 -11.56
N GLY A 306 -20.67 10.98 -10.57
CA GLY A 306 -22.05 10.85 -10.11
C GLY A 306 -23.09 11.14 -11.18
N GLU A 307 -22.78 12.04 -12.12
CA GLU A 307 -23.68 12.44 -13.21
C GLU A 307 -23.32 11.78 -14.55
N LYS A 308 -22.03 11.64 -14.83
CA LYS A 308 -21.52 11.23 -16.17
C LYS A 308 -21.13 9.77 -16.26
N GLY A 309 -21.07 9.06 -15.14
CA GLY A 309 -20.42 7.74 -15.08
C GLY A 309 -18.90 7.81 -15.08
N MET A 310 -18.22 6.67 -15.03
CA MET A 310 -16.76 6.56 -15.13
C MET A 310 -16.27 6.43 -16.58
N GLY A 311 -17.14 5.98 -17.49
CA GLY A 311 -16.81 5.78 -18.91
C GLY A 311 -16.07 6.94 -19.58
N PRO A 312 -16.51 8.20 -19.44
CA PRO A 312 -15.84 9.36 -20.03
C PRO A 312 -14.42 9.64 -19.51
N PHE A 313 -14.03 9.04 -18.39
CA PHE A 313 -12.72 9.23 -17.76
C PHE A 313 -11.74 8.09 -18.09
N VAL A 314 -12.17 7.10 -18.83
CA VAL A 314 -11.35 5.97 -19.33
C VAL A 314 -11.54 5.84 -20.85
N TYR A 315 -10.53 5.39 -21.53
CA TYR A 315 -10.61 5.16 -22.97
C TYR A 315 -11.22 3.77 -23.24
N GLU A 316 -12.55 3.68 -23.17
CA GLU A 316 -13.26 2.45 -23.55
C GLU A 316 -13.08 2.20 -25.05
N GLY A 317 -12.51 1.06 -25.40
CA GLY A 317 -12.59 0.46 -26.74
C GLY A 317 -12.10 1.27 -27.94
N GLY A 318 -11.71 2.51 -27.71
CA GLY A 318 -11.39 3.48 -28.77
C GLY A 318 -9.90 3.69 -29.04
N ARG A 319 -9.03 2.91 -28.41
CA ARG A 319 -7.61 2.96 -28.80
C ARG A 319 -7.49 2.31 -30.16
N PRO A 320 -7.05 3.06 -31.18
CA PRO A 320 -6.76 2.44 -32.46
C PRO A 320 -5.62 1.45 -32.25
N HIS A 321 -5.93 0.16 -32.38
CA HIS A 321 -4.94 -0.92 -32.32
C HIS A 321 -4.47 -1.26 -33.71
N MET A 322 -3.21 -1.67 -33.82
CA MET A 322 -2.69 -2.29 -35.01
C MET A 322 -3.57 -3.52 -35.34
N ASN A 323 -4.31 -3.45 -36.43
CA ASN A 323 -5.11 -4.56 -36.92
C ASN A 323 -4.60 -4.99 -38.29
N GLU A 324 -5.14 -6.09 -38.80
CA GLU A 324 -4.71 -6.67 -40.06
C GLU A 324 -4.92 -5.70 -41.28
N ALA A 325 -5.96 -4.87 -41.22
CA ALA A 325 -6.22 -3.85 -42.24
C ALA A 325 -5.18 -2.70 -42.17
N ALA A 326 -4.78 -2.28 -40.96
CA ALA A 326 -3.73 -1.28 -40.78
C ALA A 326 -2.35 -1.78 -41.22
N LEU A 327 -2.06 -3.07 -40.96
CA LEU A 327 -0.84 -3.72 -41.47
C LEU A 327 -0.81 -3.75 -42.99
N LEU A 328 -1.93 -4.11 -43.66
CA LEU A 328 -2.03 -4.10 -45.10
C LEU A 328 -1.98 -2.69 -45.71
N ALA A 329 -2.49 -1.69 -44.99
CA ALA A 329 -2.44 -0.28 -45.40
C ALA A 329 -1.09 0.37 -45.12
N GLY A 330 -0.18 -0.29 -44.40
CA GLY A 330 1.11 0.27 -44.00
C GLY A 330 1.01 1.47 -43.03
N THR A 331 -0.15 1.62 -42.36
CA THR A 331 -0.41 2.69 -41.37
C THR A 331 -0.29 2.16 -39.95
N ASN A 332 0.13 3.02 -39.03
CA ASN A 332 0.12 2.70 -37.61
C ASN A 332 -0.93 3.58 -36.91
N PRO A 333 -2.13 3.04 -36.64
CA PRO A 333 -3.21 3.81 -36.04
C PRO A 333 -2.87 4.39 -34.64
N GLU A 334 -1.93 3.76 -33.92
CA GLU A 334 -1.46 4.26 -32.63
C GLU A 334 -0.61 5.51 -32.79
N VAL A 335 0.27 5.54 -33.80
CA VAL A 335 1.10 6.70 -34.12
C VAL A 335 0.26 7.85 -34.64
N GLU A 336 -0.69 7.59 -35.57
CA GLU A 336 -1.61 8.59 -36.08
C GLU A 336 -2.47 9.20 -34.98
N ALA A 337 -2.96 8.39 -34.02
CA ALA A 337 -3.72 8.88 -32.87
C ALA A 337 -2.84 9.71 -31.91
N ALA A 338 -1.59 9.31 -31.71
CA ALA A 338 -0.63 10.06 -30.89
C ALA A 338 -0.29 11.41 -31.52
N GLU A 339 -0.06 11.45 -32.84
CA GLU A 339 0.19 12.68 -33.59
C GLU A 339 -1.03 13.61 -33.59
N ALA A 340 -2.23 13.06 -33.83
CA ALA A 340 -3.47 13.81 -33.75
C ALA A 340 -3.72 14.39 -32.35
N ALA A 341 -3.42 13.64 -31.30
CA ALA A 341 -3.50 14.11 -29.92
C ALA A 341 -2.48 15.24 -29.65
N GLN A 342 -1.27 15.11 -30.19
CA GLN A 342 -0.22 16.14 -30.06
C GLN A 342 -0.58 17.42 -30.81
N GLN A 343 -1.16 17.30 -32.02
CA GLN A 343 -1.66 18.45 -32.79
C GLN A 343 -2.86 19.14 -32.13
N ARG A 344 -3.77 18.39 -31.51
CA ARG A 344 -4.86 18.95 -30.70
C ARG A 344 -4.32 19.73 -29.50
N ARG A 345 -3.31 19.19 -28.79
CA ARG A 345 -2.63 19.89 -27.68
C ARG A 345 -1.94 21.18 -28.10
N ALA A 346 -1.40 21.23 -29.32
CA ALA A 346 -0.77 22.43 -29.85
C ALA A 346 -1.76 23.52 -30.31
N ARG A 347 -3.01 23.15 -30.59
CA ARG A 347 -4.05 24.08 -31.12
C ARG A 347 -4.97 24.69 -30.05
N ALA A 348 -5.09 24.08 -28.89
CA ALA A 348 -6.02 24.56 -27.86
C ALA A 348 -5.36 24.59 -26.49
N PRO A 349 -5.41 25.72 -25.77
CA PRO A 349 -5.08 25.76 -24.34
C PRO A 349 -6.24 25.19 -23.48
N GLU A 350 -7.08 24.32 -24.04
CA GLU A 350 -8.10 23.64 -23.26
C GLU A 350 -7.42 22.63 -22.33
N LYS A 351 -7.73 22.73 -21.03
CA LYS A 351 -7.33 21.75 -20.03
C LYS A 351 -7.70 20.36 -20.55
N PRO A 352 -6.73 19.42 -20.64
CA PRO A 352 -7.04 18.08 -21.15
C PRO A 352 -8.21 17.51 -20.33
N PRO A 353 -9.10 16.72 -20.95
CA PRO A 353 -10.20 16.10 -20.23
C PRO A 353 -9.66 15.31 -19.05
N ALA A 354 -10.35 15.38 -17.91
CA ALA A 354 -9.98 14.61 -16.73
C ALA A 354 -9.92 13.10 -17.11
N TYR A 355 -8.87 12.43 -16.68
CA TYR A 355 -8.56 11.05 -17.06
C TYR A 355 -8.10 10.28 -15.84
N ASP A 356 -8.65 9.06 -15.64
CA ASP A 356 -8.29 8.15 -14.56
C ASP A 356 -7.30 7.07 -15.04
N PRO A 357 -5.99 7.29 -14.92
CA PRO A 357 -4.99 6.33 -15.37
C PRO A 357 -5.00 5.04 -14.54
N VAL A 358 -5.44 5.12 -13.27
CA VAL A 358 -5.46 3.98 -12.35
C VAL A 358 -6.57 3.02 -12.75
N LEU A 359 -7.78 3.54 -12.97
CA LEU A 359 -8.91 2.76 -13.46
C LEU A 359 -8.63 2.22 -14.86
N GLN A 360 -8.10 3.03 -15.77
CA GLN A 360 -7.73 2.58 -17.11
C GLN A 360 -6.75 1.41 -17.04
N ARG A 361 -5.73 1.48 -16.17
CA ARG A 361 -4.78 0.36 -16.01
C ARG A 361 -5.47 -0.93 -15.58
N ALA A 362 -6.46 -0.83 -14.68
CA ALA A 362 -7.24 -2.00 -14.27
C ALA A 362 -8.02 -2.60 -15.44
N LEU A 363 -8.68 -1.77 -16.25
CA LEU A 363 -9.43 -2.23 -17.43
C LEU A 363 -8.50 -2.87 -18.47
N ASP A 364 -7.31 -2.28 -18.71
CA ASP A 364 -6.31 -2.84 -19.63
C ASP A 364 -5.85 -4.24 -19.19
N VAL A 365 -5.65 -4.45 -17.89
CA VAL A 365 -5.26 -5.74 -17.32
C VAL A 365 -6.38 -6.77 -17.48
N VAL A 366 -7.63 -6.40 -17.13
CA VAL A 366 -8.81 -7.28 -17.32
C VAL A 366 -8.93 -7.71 -18.77
N THR A 367 -8.93 -6.76 -19.70
CA THR A 367 -9.04 -7.03 -21.14
C THR A 367 -7.92 -7.96 -21.64
N SER A 368 -6.69 -7.74 -21.15
CA SER A 368 -5.56 -8.58 -21.52
C SER A 368 -5.71 -10.01 -21.02
N LEU A 369 -6.22 -10.20 -19.81
CA LEU A 369 -6.47 -11.52 -19.23
C LEU A 369 -7.61 -12.27 -19.95
N GLU A 370 -8.68 -11.56 -20.33
CA GLU A 370 -9.77 -12.15 -21.12
C GLU A 370 -9.30 -12.65 -22.49
N VAL A 371 -8.47 -11.87 -23.19
CA VAL A 371 -7.89 -12.28 -24.47
C VAL A 371 -7.01 -13.52 -24.31
N TYR A 372 -6.24 -13.59 -23.23
CA TYR A 372 -5.40 -14.76 -22.93
C TYR A 372 -6.21 -16.02 -22.62
N GLN A 373 -7.33 -15.90 -21.88
CA GLN A 373 -8.20 -17.02 -21.50
C GLN A 373 -9.02 -17.58 -22.68
N LYS A 374 -9.27 -16.78 -23.72
CA LYS A 374 -10.00 -17.19 -24.93
C LYS A 374 -9.13 -17.94 -25.96
N ARG A 375 -7.81 -18.01 -25.71
CA ARG A 375 -6.85 -18.80 -26.52
C ARG A 375 -6.63 -20.18 -25.93
#